data_891d86c81fd8c2a5af82240b6957f8bc
#
_entry.id   891d86c81fd8c2a5af82240b6957f8bc
#
_cell.length_a   1.000
_cell.length_b   1.000
_cell.length_c   1.000
_cell.angle_alpha   90.00
_cell.angle_beta   90.00
_cell.angle_gamma   90.00
#
_symmetry.space_group_name_H-M   'P 1'
#
loop_
_entity.id
_entity.type
_entity.pdbx_description
1 polymer ?
#
loop_
_entity_poly.entity_id
_entity_poly.type
_entity_poly.pdbx_seq_one_letter_code
_entity_poly.pdbx_strand_id
1 'polypeptide(L)'
;MQPLSRRYVPPGVAAHQTPAPSAPPKPRILPGIIAGAADLDPAAVLTATVAGATFGYSLGWVVLLCVPVLFSVLKVSSRIGLQTGSGLVQLIREHYGRKAVIPIAFGMVVVNMAMIIGDIVAVSDALALIMDLPRVFYLAAVGFTIWYLLIVGNYQTTTNALGVLTLVLIAYVLAAIHVTDSFTGLAKGILLPSIQMSNAYMMGVVAVFGSLLTPDVIVWQTSSRRGLPQGLSQAHAHESHAGTFVACLISLSAIVAASHLKVPDPSSMSTRTASEALSSFGTLGPILFSVGIFGSGLIALPILVGSLCFSITEAFQWKSGLSYVPWEARHFYVLISATVFIAVFIDFIGVNTIKVLYWSQVMAGVVLVPIFAFILLLGNNRKVMQTTNSRWENIWLSIAAVAMLFSSLIFFATTLFQ
;
A
#
# COMPACT_ATOMS: atom_id res chain seq x y z
N MET A 1 -35.78 25.85 14.28
CA MET A 1 -36.13 25.00 13.11
C MET A 1 -35.89 25.83 11.85
N GLN A 2 -34.73 25.68 11.21
CA GLN A 2 -34.48 26.25 9.88
C GLN A 2 -34.35 25.07 8.89
N PRO A 3 -34.91 25.15 7.68
CA PRO A 3 -34.91 24.06 6.73
C PRO A 3 -33.55 23.91 6.05
N LEU A 4 -33.15 22.65 5.88
CA LEU A 4 -31.98 22.18 5.18
C LEU A 4 -31.82 22.86 3.80
N SER A 5 -30.67 23.50 3.59
CA SER A 5 -30.27 24.16 2.35
C SER A 5 -30.25 23.15 1.18
N ARG A 6 -30.96 23.51 0.13
CA ARG A 6 -30.95 22.83 -1.19
C ARG A 6 -29.52 22.69 -1.69
N ARG A 7 -29.12 21.47 -2.03
CA ARG A 7 -27.88 21.17 -2.75
C ARG A 7 -27.87 21.96 -4.06
N TYR A 8 -26.87 22.80 -4.23
CA TYR A 8 -26.61 23.48 -5.50
C TYR A 8 -26.12 22.43 -6.51
N VAL A 9 -26.90 22.17 -7.55
CA VAL A 9 -26.53 21.41 -8.75
C VAL A 9 -26.21 22.44 -9.82
N PRO A 10 -24.98 22.51 -10.36
CA PRO A 10 -24.67 23.47 -11.41
C PRO A 10 -25.47 23.16 -12.69
N PRO A 11 -26.02 24.16 -13.39
CA PRO A 11 -26.70 23.95 -14.64
C PRO A 11 -25.67 23.63 -15.73
N GLY A 12 -25.81 22.47 -16.37
CA GLY A 12 -24.99 22.06 -17.52
C GLY A 12 -24.56 20.60 -17.56
N VAL A 13 -24.81 19.81 -16.52
CA VAL A 13 -24.63 18.35 -16.61
C VAL A 13 -25.95 17.76 -17.11
N ALA A 14 -26.08 17.58 -18.42
CA ALA A 14 -27.14 16.76 -19.00
C ALA A 14 -27.06 15.39 -18.31
N ALA A 15 -28.16 15.02 -17.62
CA ALA A 15 -28.34 13.70 -17.08
C ALA A 15 -28.28 12.69 -18.24
N HIS A 16 -27.11 12.16 -18.52
CA HIS A 16 -27.04 10.91 -19.26
C HIS A 16 -27.83 9.91 -18.41
N GLN A 17 -29.00 9.55 -18.89
CA GLN A 17 -29.79 8.46 -18.36
C GLN A 17 -28.90 7.22 -18.41
N THR A 18 -28.28 6.88 -17.29
CA THR A 18 -27.62 5.58 -17.11
C THR A 18 -28.69 4.52 -17.27
N PRO A 19 -28.52 3.54 -18.17
CA PRO A 19 -29.44 2.42 -18.29
C PRO A 19 -29.61 1.78 -16.91
N ALA A 20 -30.84 1.30 -16.63
CA ALA A 20 -31.19 0.62 -15.40
C ALA A 20 -30.12 -0.43 -15.06
N PRO A 21 -29.76 -0.60 -13.77
CA PRO A 21 -28.70 -1.51 -13.38
C PRO A 21 -29.02 -2.92 -13.88
N SER A 22 -28.29 -3.36 -14.89
CA SER A 22 -28.20 -4.77 -15.26
C SER A 22 -27.79 -5.57 -14.02
N ALA A 23 -28.28 -6.81 -13.90
CA ALA A 23 -27.98 -7.72 -12.81
C ALA A 23 -26.52 -7.64 -12.36
N PRO A 24 -26.22 -7.74 -11.04
CA PRO A 24 -24.87 -7.58 -10.54
C PRO A 24 -23.92 -8.47 -11.34
N PRO A 25 -22.82 -7.93 -11.86
CA PRO A 25 -21.89 -8.71 -12.66
C PRO A 25 -21.39 -9.88 -11.82
N LYS A 26 -21.37 -11.07 -12.42
CA LYS A 26 -20.84 -12.28 -11.78
C LYS A 26 -19.41 -11.98 -11.30
N PRO A 27 -19.02 -12.43 -10.10
CA PRO A 27 -17.67 -12.19 -9.57
C PRO A 27 -16.65 -12.74 -10.55
N ARG A 28 -15.85 -11.84 -11.12
CA ARG A 28 -14.74 -12.21 -12.02
C ARG A 28 -13.51 -12.43 -11.15
N ILE A 29 -13.08 -13.67 -10.99
CA ILE A 29 -11.93 -14.05 -10.14
C ILE A 29 -10.63 -13.41 -10.67
N LEU A 30 -10.42 -13.43 -11.98
CA LEU A 30 -9.19 -12.91 -12.59
C LEU A 30 -8.91 -11.41 -12.32
N PRO A 31 -9.87 -10.49 -12.42
CA PRO A 31 -9.66 -9.10 -12.01
C PRO A 31 -9.27 -8.95 -10.53
N GLY A 32 -9.83 -9.78 -9.64
CA GLY A 32 -9.47 -9.78 -8.22
C GLY A 32 -8.03 -10.25 -7.98
N ILE A 33 -7.56 -11.27 -8.69
CA ILE A 33 -6.17 -11.75 -8.64
C ILE A 33 -5.21 -10.65 -9.13
N ILE A 34 -5.53 -10.03 -10.26
CA ILE A 34 -4.73 -8.94 -10.84
C ILE A 34 -4.69 -7.75 -9.85
N ALA A 35 -5.84 -7.37 -9.28
CA ALA A 35 -5.90 -6.29 -8.30
C ALA A 35 -5.04 -6.59 -7.07
N GLY A 36 -5.07 -7.84 -6.56
CA GLY A 36 -4.27 -8.20 -5.39
C GLY A 36 -2.78 -8.26 -5.65
N ALA A 37 -2.36 -8.74 -6.80
CA ALA A 37 -0.96 -8.69 -7.19
C ALA A 37 -0.49 -7.24 -7.43
N ALA A 38 -1.40 -6.37 -7.87
CA ALA A 38 -1.16 -4.96 -8.09
C ALA A 38 -1.15 -4.12 -6.79
N ASP A 39 -1.82 -4.59 -5.73
CA ASP A 39 -1.79 -3.95 -4.40
C ASP A 39 -0.43 -4.13 -3.67
N LEU A 40 0.42 -5.04 -4.17
CA LEU A 40 1.79 -5.20 -3.65
C LEU A 40 2.72 -4.23 -4.37
N ASP A 41 3.14 -3.20 -3.66
CA ASP A 41 4.20 -2.31 -4.13
C ASP A 41 5.59 -2.99 -4.08
N PRO A 42 6.62 -2.44 -4.74
CA PRO A 42 8.00 -2.92 -4.64
C PRO A 42 8.49 -3.03 -3.20
N ALA A 43 8.11 -2.07 -2.34
CA ALA A 43 8.50 -2.05 -0.94
C ALA A 43 7.94 -3.24 -0.16
N ALA A 44 6.69 -3.65 -0.40
CA ALA A 44 6.08 -4.80 0.24
C ALA A 44 6.78 -6.11 -0.16
N VAL A 45 7.04 -6.31 -1.45
CA VAL A 45 7.75 -7.50 -1.96
C VAL A 45 9.16 -7.58 -1.39
N LEU A 46 9.90 -6.47 -1.41
CA LEU A 46 11.26 -6.42 -0.88
C LEU A 46 11.29 -6.58 0.63
N THR A 47 10.37 -5.98 1.38
CA THR A 47 10.27 -6.16 2.84
C THR A 47 9.97 -7.61 3.21
N ALA A 48 9.06 -8.26 2.51
CA ALA A 48 8.78 -9.69 2.70
C ALA A 48 10.02 -10.55 2.39
N THR A 49 10.73 -10.24 1.31
CA THR A 49 11.98 -10.92 0.94
C THR A 49 13.07 -10.72 2.01
N VAL A 50 13.26 -9.50 2.50
CA VAL A 50 14.20 -9.19 3.61
C VAL A 50 13.80 -9.95 4.88
N ALA A 51 12.52 -9.96 5.22
CA ALA A 51 12.01 -10.67 6.39
C ALA A 51 12.31 -12.19 6.32
N GLY A 52 12.09 -12.79 5.16
CA GLY A 52 12.41 -14.20 4.91
C GLY A 52 13.91 -14.49 4.98
N ALA A 53 14.72 -13.66 4.32
CA ALA A 53 16.17 -13.80 4.29
C ALA A 53 16.83 -13.68 5.69
N THR A 54 16.28 -12.80 6.55
CA THR A 54 16.85 -12.52 7.87
C THR A 54 16.27 -13.43 8.97
N PHE A 55 14.95 -13.64 8.96
CA PHE A 55 14.26 -14.32 10.07
C PHE A 55 13.66 -15.69 9.69
N GLY A 56 13.90 -16.16 8.46
CA GLY A 56 13.29 -17.39 7.96
C GLY A 56 11.76 -17.28 7.97
N TYR A 57 11.07 -18.33 8.44
CA TYR A 57 9.60 -18.38 8.46
C TYR A 57 8.97 -17.64 9.64
N SER A 58 9.77 -17.17 10.59
CA SER A 58 9.27 -16.71 11.90
C SER A 58 8.41 -15.46 11.85
N LEU A 59 8.41 -14.70 10.74
CA LEU A 59 7.52 -13.56 10.51
C LEU A 59 6.29 -13.90 9.66
N GLY A 60 6.13 -15.13 9.20
CA GLY A 60 4.97 -15.54 8.38
C GLY A 60 3.61 -15.40 9.10
N TRP A 61 3.58 -15.54 10.43
CA TRP A 61 2.37 -15.34 11.23
C TRP A 61 1.81 -13.90 11.12
N VAL A 62 2.69 -12.92 10.93
CA VAL A 62 2.30 -11.51 10.74
C VAL A 62 1.45 -11.39 9.49
N VAL A 63 1.87 -12.01 8.39
CA VAL A 63 1.13 -12.01 7.12
C VAL A 63 -0.24 -12.67 7.30
N LEU A 64 -0.31 -13.80 8.01
CA LEU A 64 -1.59 -14.48 8.28
C LEU A 64 -2.54 -13.59 9.11
N LEU A 65 -2.02 -12.88 10.09
CA LEU A 65 -2.80 -11.93 10.90
C LEU A 65 -3.27 -10.74 10.05
N CYS A 66 -2.48 -10.30 9.06
CA CYS A 66 -2.86 -9.22 8.16
C CYS A 66 -4.07 -9.56 7.28
N VAL A 67 -4.34 -10.83 6.94
CA VAL A 67 -5.46 -11.20 6.06
C VAL A 67 -6.80 -10.65 6.57
N PRO A 68 -7.30 -11.03 7.76
CA PRO A 68 -8.58 -10.52 8.26
C PRO A 68 -8.55 -9.02 8.60
N VAL A 69 -7.39 -8.49 8.94
CA VAL A 69 -7.21 -7.06 9.19
C VAL A 69 -7.39 -6.26 7.90
N LEU A 70 -6.71 -6.64 6.81
CA LEU A 70 -6.84 -6.00 5.50
C LEU A 70 -8.29 -6.00 5.01
N PHE A 71 -8.99 -7.14 5.11
CA PHE A 71 -10.41 -7.19 4.77
C PHE A 71 -11.22 -6.15 5.54
N SER A 72 -10.97 -6.03 6.84
CA SER A 72 -11.68 -5.07 7.69
C SER A 72 -11.31 -3.63 7.35
N VAL A 73 -10.02 -3.35 7.18
CA VAL A 73 -9.49 -2.01 6.84
C VAL A 73 -10.05 -1.52 5.51
N LEU A 74 -9.89 -2.29 4.45
CA LEU A 74 -10.33 -1.90 3.10
C LEU A 74 -11.84 -1.70 3.02
N LYS A 75 -12.61 -2.59 3.69
CA LYS A 75 -14.07 -2.48 3.75
C LYS A 75 -14.51 -1.23 4.50
N VAL A 76 -13.93 -0.96 5.67
CA VAL A 76 -14.28 0.21 6.49
C VAL A 76 -13.85 1.50 5.80
N SER A 77 -12.63 1.57 5.25
CA SER A 77 -12.11 2.74 4.53
C SER A 77 -12.98 3.07 3.30
N SER A 78 -13.31 2.06 2.50
CA SER A 78 -14.21 2.22 1.35
C SER A 78 -15.59 2.73 1.77
N ARG A 79 -16.16 2.17 2.85
CA ARG A 79 -17.45 2.59 3.40
C ARG A 79 -17.43 4.04 3.89
N ILE A 80 -16.36 4.46 4.57
CA ILE A 80 -16.18 5.85 5.00
C ILE A 80 -16.23 6.78 3.78
N GLY A 81 -15.43 6.56 2.75
CA GLY A 81 -15.41 7.39 1.55
C GLY A 81 -16.75 7.46 0.83
N LEU A 82 -17.44 6.31 0.66
CA LEU A 82 -18.73 6.22 -0.02
C LEU A 82 -19.89 6.89 0.75
N GLN A 83 -19.94 6.72 2.08
CA GLN A 83 -21.05 7.23 2.88
C GLN A 83 -20.92 8.70 3.21
N THR A 84 -19.68 9.18 3.43
CA THR A 84 -19.44 10.56 3.84
C THR A 84 -19.19 11.48 2.65
N GLY A 85 -18.75 10.94 1.51
CA GLY A 85 -18.29 11.74 0.37
C GLY A 85 -17.00 12.53 0.67
N SER A 86 -16.29 12.17 1.75
CA SER A 86 -15.10 12.86 2.23
C SER A 86 -13.94 11.87 2.43
N GLY A 87 -12.71 12.34 2.29
CA GLY A 87 -11.52 11.55 2.60
C GLY A 87 -11.26 11.45 4.11
N LEU A 88 -10.45 10.47 4.51
CA LEU A 88 -10.13 10.22 5.92
C LEU A 88 -9.51 11.45 6.60
N VAL A 89 -8.52 12.07 5.97
CA VAL A 89 -7.80 13.22 6.52
C VAL A 89 -8.74 14.44 6.66
N GLN A 90 -9.63 14.64 5.69
CA GLN A 90 -10.67 15.66 5.76
C GLN A 90 -11.61 15.44 6.94
N LEU A 91 -12.11 14.22 7.15
CA LEU A 91 -12.99 13.87 8.26
C LEU A 91 -12.32 14.04 9.63
N ILE A 92 -11.05 13.67 9.74
CA ILE A 92 -10.27 13.91 10.95
C ILE A 92 -10.21 15.41 11.24
N ARG A 93 -9.97 16.22 10.22
CA ARG A 93 -9.94 17.68 10.40
C ARG A 93 -11.28 18.25 10.82
N GLU A 94 -12.37 17.82 10.21
CA GLU A 94 -13.73 18.33 10.48
C GLU A 94 -14.22 17.95 11.87
N HIS A 95 -13.93 16.73 12.36
CA HIS A 95 -14.46 16.25 13.62
C HIS A 95 -13.51 16.39 14.81
N TYR A 96 -12.20 16.35 14.59
CA TYR A 96 -11.17 16.40 15.64
C TYR A 96 -10.28 17.65 15.58
N GLY A 97 -10.46 18.46 14.53
CA GLY A 97 -9.83 19.75 14.38
C GLY A 97 -8.40 19.72 13.84
N ARG A 98 -7.83 20.92 13.66
CA ARG A 98 -6.54 21.12 13.02
C ARG A 98 -5.37 20.51 13.80
N LYS A 99 -5.44 20.50 15.14
CA LYS A 99 -4.38 19.94 16.00
C LYS A 99 -4.23 18.42 15.84
N ALA A 100 -5.31 17.70 15.53
CA ALA A 100 -5.28 16.27 15.29
C ALA A 100 -4.81 15.91 13.87
N VAL A 101 -5.23 16.68 12.87
CA VAL A 101 -4.93 16.35 11.47
C VAL A 101 -3.50 16.65 11.04
N ILE A 102 -2.87 17.73 11.57
CA ILE A 102 -1.53 18.14 11.13
C ILE A 102 -0.47 17.07 11.39
N PRO A 103 -0.36 16.46 12.61
CA PRO A 103 0.62 15.39 12.83
C PRO A 103 0.42 14.18 11.93
N ILE A 104 -0.85 13.81 11.66
CA ILE A 104 -1.19 12.67 10.79
C ILE A 104 -0.81 12.99 9.35
N ALA A 105 -1.22 14.15 8.83
CA ALA A 105 -0.87 14.57 7.47
C ALA A 105 0.66 14.67 7.29
N PHE A 106 1.37 15.19 8.28
CA PHE A 106 2.83 15.27 8.28
C PHE A 106 3.45 13.87 8.25
N GLY A 107 3.00 12.95 9.14
CA GLY A 107 3.46 11.57 9.14
C GLY A 107 3.20 10.86 7.80
N MET A 108 2.03 11.06 7.22
CA MET A 108 1.68 10.55 5.89
C MET A 108 2.60 11.07 4.79
N VAL A 109 2.91 12.38 4.81
CA VAL A 109 3.82 12.99 3.82
C VAL A 109 5.22 12.41 3.93
N VAL A 110 5.75 12.28 5.14
CA VAL A 110 7.09 11.73 5.37
C VAL A 110 7.18 10.28 4.92
N VAL A 111 6.21 9.46 5.33
CA VAL A 111 6.17 8.03 4.97
C VAL A 111 6.00 7.84 3.48
N ASN A 112 4.99 8.46 2.87
CA ASN A 112 4.73 8.31 1.44
C ASN A 112 5.89 8.84 0.60
N MET A 113 6.54 9.94 1.01
CA MET A 113 7.72 10.43 0.29
C MET A 113 8.86 9.42 0.35
N ALA A 114 9.15 8.84 1.51
CA ALA A 114 10.17 7.81 1.66
C ALA A 114 9.85 6.55 0.83
N MET A 115 8.58 6.12 0.79
CA MET A 115 8.13 5.00 -0.04
C MET A 115 8.28 5.32 -1.53
N ILE A 116 7.84 6.50 -1.99
CA ILE A 116 7.97 6.92 -3.39
C ILE A 116 9.43 6.92 -3.83
N ILE A 117 10.34 7.49 -3.02
CA ILE A 117 11.77 7.47 -3.27
C ILE A 117 12.25 6.01 -3.40
N GLY A 118 11.95 5.18 -2.40
CA GLY A 118 12.37 3.79 -2.39
C GLY A 118 11.85 2.98 -3.58
N ASP A 119 10.58 3.15 -3.95
CA ASP A 119 9.95 2.41 -5.05
C ASP A 119 10.49 2.85 -6.42
N ILE A 120 10.72 4.15 -6.66
CA ILE A 120 11.37 4.62 -7.90
C ILE A 120 12.75 3.99 -8.04
N VAL A 121 13.52 3.96 -6.95
CA VAL A 121 14.84 3.34 -6.93
C VAL A 121 14.75 1.84 -7.14
N ALA A 122 13.82 1.15 -6.46
CA ALA A 122 13.64 -0.29 -6.59
C ALA A 122 13.29 -0.71 -8.02
N VAL A 123 12.38 0.03 -8.66
CA VAL A 123 12.02 -0.20 -10.07
C VAL A 123 13.24 0.06 -10.98
N SER A 124 13.99 1.12 -10.70
CA SER A 124 15.19 1.45 -11.49
C SER A 124 16.30 0.43 -11.34
N ASP A 125 16.56 -0.03 -10.11
CA ASP A 125 17.53 -1.09 -9.82
C ASP A 125 17.10 -2.44 -10.44
N ALA A 126 15.82 -2.76 -10.40
CA ALA A 126 15.27 -3.97 -11.00
C ALA A 126 15.46 -3.95 -12.54
N LEU A 127 15.22 -2.81 -13.19
CA LEU A 127 15.50 -2.66 -14.62
C LEU A 127 17.00 -2.78 -14.93
N ALA A 128 17.87 -2.24 -14.07
CA ALA A 128 19.31 -2.34 -14.23
C ALA A 128 19.86 -3.77 -14.06
N LEU A 129 19.10 -4.72 -13.50
CA LEU A 129 19.48 -6.13 -13.47
C LEU A 129 19.39 -6.82 -14.83
N ILE A 130 18.53 -6.31 -15.72
CA ILE A 130 18.22 -6.95 -17.01
C ILE A 130 18.63 -6.12 -18.23
N MET A 131 19.02 -4.87 -18.01
CA MET A 131 19.39 -3.94 -19.09
C MET A 131 20.67 -3.20 -18.71
N ASP A 132 21.63 -3.10 -19.66
CA ASP A 132 22.96 -2.53 -19.45
C ASP A 132 23.00 -1.00 -19.67
N LEU A 133 22.08 -0.24 -19.03
CA LEU A 133 22.12 1.21 -19.06
C LEU A 133 22.45 1.78 -17.67
N PRO A 134 23.08 2.95 -17.57
CA PRO A 134 23.28 3.61 -16.29
C PRO A 134 21.96 3.86 -15.57
N ARG A 135 21.90 3.59 -14.26
CA ARG A 135 20.72 3.72 -13.39
C ARG A 135 19.98 5.05 -13.55
N VAL A 136 20.70 6.13 -13.78
CA VAL A 136 20.17 7.48 -13.95
C VAL A 136 19.10 7.56 -15.06
N PHE A 137 19.29 6.83 -16.16
CA PHE A 137 18.30 6.81 -17.25
C PHE A 137 16.98 6.16 -16.82
N TYR A 138 17.04 5.11 -16.00
CA TYR A 138 15.84 4.46 -15.47
C TYR A 138 15.10 5.34 -14.47
N LEU A 139 15.82 6.03 -13.57
CA LEU A 139 15.25 6.98 -12.62
C LEU A 139 14.44 8.08 -13.32
N ALA A 140 15.03 8.69 -14.33
CA ALA A 140 14.37 9.73 -15.11
C ALA A 140 13.15 9.19 -15.87
N ALA A 141 13.29 8.02 -16.51
CA ALA A 141 12.22 7.39 -17.28
C ALA A 141 11.03 6.98 -16.40
N VAL A 142 11.30 6.35 -15.24
CA VAL A 142 10.27 5.94 -14.27
C VAL A 142 9.56 7.17 -13.72
N GLY A 143 10.31 8.16 -13.24
CA GLY A 143 9.72 9.39 -12.70
C GLY A 143 8.87 10.13 -13.73
N PHE A 144 9.34 10.27 -14.96
CA PHE A 144 8.56 10.87 -16.04
C PHE A 144 7.29 10.08 -16.36
N THR A 145 7.39 8.76 -16.40
CA THR A 145 6.24 7.89 -16.66
C THR A 145 5.16 8.07 -15.59
N ILE A 146 5.53 8.06 -14.30
CA ILE A 146 4.58 8.27 -13.20
C ILE A 146 3.94 9.67 -13.28
N TRP A 147 4.75 10.69 -13.51
CA TRP A 147 4.27 12.06 -13.68
C TRP A 147 3.28 12.17 -14.85
N TYR A 148 3.62 11.59 -16.00
CA TYR A 148 2.77 11.60 -17.20
C TYR A 148 1.45 10.87 -16.94
N LEU A 149 1.48 9.70 -16.30
CA LEU A 149 0.29 8.92 -15.98
C LEU A 149 -0.68 9.68 -15.05
N LEU A 150 -0.15 10.45 -14.10
CA LEU A 150 -0.98 11.20 -13.15
C LEU A 150 -1.54 12.50 -13.72
N ILE A 151 -0.82 13.16 -14.63
CA ILE A 151 -1.24 14.49 -15.16
C ILE A 151 -2.03 14.36 -16.46
N VAL A 152 -1.62 13.48 -17.36
CA VAL A 152 -2.16 13.39 -18.72
C VAL A 152 -2.87 12.06 -18.96
N GLY A 153 -2.38 10.98 -18.31
CA GLY A 153 -2.81 9.61 -18.58
C GLY A 153 -4.19 9.28 -18.02
N ASN A 154 -4.80 8.24 -18.59
CA ASN A 154 -5.95 7.57 -18.00
C ASN A 154 -5.46 6.44 -17.09
N TYR A 155 -5.28 6.77 -15.80
CA TYR A 155 -4.78 5.85 -14.79
C TYR A 155 -5.51 4.48 -14.81
N GLN A 156 -6.86 4.49 -14.93
CA GLN A 156 -7.66 3.26 -14.90
C GLN A 156 -7.32 2.29 -16.06
N THR A 157 -7.17 2.81 -17.27
CA THR A 157 -6.84 1.99 -18.45
C THR A 157 -5.42 1.43 -18.34
N THR A 158 -4.49 2.24 -17.87
CA THR A 158 -3.09 1.86 -17.70
C THR A 158 -2.94 0.80 -16.61
N THR A 159 -3.60 0.95 -15.47
CA THR A 159 -3.58 -0.01 -14.37
C THR A 159 -4.07 -1.39 -14.80
N ASN A 160 -5.13 -1.45 -15.61
CA ASN A 160 -5.65 -2.72 -16.12
C ASN A 160 -4.63 -3.44 -17.03
N ALA A 161 -3.90 -2.71 -17.85
CA ALA A 161 -2.88 -3.29 -18.74
C ALA A 161 -1.64 -3.74 -17.95
N LEU A 162 -1.16 -2.91 -17.01
CA LEU A 162 0.01 -3.20 -16.18
C LEU A 162 -0.26 -4.29 -15.13
N GLY A 163 -1.51 -4.44 -14.69
CA GLY A 163 -1.91 -5.48 -13.74
C GLY A 163 -1.58 -6.91 -14.22
N VAL A 164 -1.49 -7.12 -15.54
CA VAL A 164 -1.05 -8.41 -16.09
C VAL A 164 0.42 -8.67 -15.76
N LEU A 165 1.27 -7.64 -15.73
CA LEU A 165 2.69 -7.78 -15.40
C LEU A 165 2.90 -8.20 -13.95
N THR A 166 2.02 -7.76 -13.04
CA THR A 166 2.12 -8.13 -11.62
C THR A 166 1.83 -9.60 -11.37
N LEU A 167 1.15 -10.30 -12.31
CA LEU A 167 0.95 -11.75 -12.21
C LEU A 167 2.28 -12.51 -12.18
N VAL A 168 3.35 -11.93 -12.68
CA VAL A 168 4.70 -12.51 -12.60
C VAL A 168 5.13 -12.70 -11.13
N LEU A 169 4.62 -11.92 -10.18
CA LEU A 169 4.87 -12.10 -8.75
C LEU A 169 4.36 -13.45 -8.21
N ILE A 170 3.46 -14.13 -8.94
CA ILE A 170 3.06 -15.51 -8.61
C ILE A 170 4.27 -16.47 -8.70
N ALA A 171 5.34 -16.08 -9.40
CA ALA A 171 6.60 -16.83 -9.40
C ALA A 171 7.14 -17.06 -7.97
N TYR A 172 6.90 -16.14 -7.03
CA TYR A 172 7.27 -16.34 -5.63
C TYR A 172 6.56 -17.54 -5.00
N VAL A 173 5.31 -17.84 -5.39
CA VAL A 173 4.58 -19.01 -4.91
C VAL A 173 5.25 -20.29 -5.38
N LEU A 174 5.66 -20.33 -6.65
CA LEU A 174 6.36 -21.48 -7.22
C LEU A 174 7.76 -21.65 -6.60
N ALA A 175 8.49 -20.53 -6.39
CA ALA A 175 9.78 -20.55 -5.72
C ALA A 175 9.66 -21.06 -4.28
N ALA A 176 8.65 -20.60 -3.54
CA ALA A 176 8.39 -21.04 -2.17
C ALA A 176 8.13 -22.55 -2.09
N ILE A 177 7.36 -23.10 -3.01
CA ILE A 177 7.09 -24.54 -3.10
C ILE A 177 8.39 -25.31 -3.38
N HIS A 178 9.23 -24.78 -4.27
CA HIS A 178 10.49 -25.43 -4.65
C HIS A 178 11.52 -25.44 -3.51
N VAL A 179 11.60 -24.35 -2.73
CA VAL A 179 12.56 -24.19 -1.61
C VAL A 179 12.11 -24.94 -0.34
N THR A 180 10.85 -25.35 -0.26
CA THR A 180 10.28 -25.97 0.94
C THR A 180 10.61 -27.46 1.00
N ASP A 181 11.57 -27.85 1.86
CA ASP A 181 11.91 -29.26 2.10
C ASP A 181 10.83 -29.99 2.90
N SER A 182 10.15 -29.30 3.81
CA SER A 182 9.13 -29.87 4.70
C SER A 182 7.96 -28.92 4.93
N PHE A 183 6.80 -29.24 4.37
CA PHE A 183 5.58 -28.47 4.61
C PHE A 183 5.09 -28.49 6.05
N THR A 184 5.39 -29.55 6.81
CA THR A 184 5.08 -29.61 8.24
C THR A 184 5.98 -28.70 9.06
N GLY A 185 7.28 -28.60 8.68
CA GLY A 185 8.23 -27.66 9.27
C GLY A 185 7.85 -26.22 8.96
N LEU A 186 7.46 -25.92 7.74
CA LEU A 186 6.96 -24.61 7.31
C LEU A 186 5.70 -24.22 8.09
N ALA A 187 4.70 -25.10 8.16
CA ALA A 187 3.47 -24.83 8.90
C ALA A 187 3.74 -24.57 10.39
N LYS A 188 4.61 -25.36 11.05
CA LYS A 188 5.01 -25.12 12.43
C LYS A 188 5.73 -23.79 12.60
N GLY A 189 6.66 -23.44 11.71
CA GLY A 189 7.40 -22.18 11.78
C GLY A 189 6.52 -20.93 11.62
N ILE A 190 5.45 -21.05 10.83
CA ILE A 190 4.49 -19.95 10.62
C ILE A 190 3.44 -19.88 11.73
N LEU A 191 2.86 -21.02 12.13
CA LEU A 191 1.72 -21.05 13.08
C LEU A 191 2.16 -21.04 14.54
N LEU A 192 3.37 -21.48 14.84
CA LEU A 192 3.97 -21.48 16.18
C LEU A 192 5.29 -20.69 16.14
N PRO A 193 5.23 -19.37 15.92
CA PRO A 193 6.42 -18.58 15.74
C PRO A 193 7.24 -18.48 17.03
N SER A 194 8.56 -18.56 16.91
CA SER A 194 9.49 -18.21 17.97
C SER A 194 9.58 -16.67 18.03
N ILE A 195 8.76 -16.06 18.86
CA ILE A 195 8.78 -14.59 19.03
C ILE A 195 10.08 -14.21 19.76
N GLN A 196 10.90 -13.40 19.10
CA GLN A 196 12.14 -12.89 19.67
C GLN A 196 11.91 -11.43 20.11
N MET A 197 12.32 -11.11 21.34
CA MET A 197 12.26 -9.74 21.88
C MET A 197 13.53 -8.94 21.52
N SER A 198 14.07 -9.16 20.32
CA SER A 198 15.18 -8.38 19.80
C SER A 198 14.69 -7.18 18.99
N ASN A 199 15.47 -6.08 18.99
CA ASN A 199 15.14 -4.88 18.21
C ASN A 199 14.94 -5.21 16.73
N ALA A 200 15.84 -6.00 16.13
CA ALA A 200 15.76 -6.39 14.72
C ALA A 200 14.46 -7.17 14.40
N TYR A 201 14.06 -8.11 15.27
CA TYR A 201 12.83 -8.88 15.05
C TYR A 201 11.58 -8.01 15.18
N MET A 202 11.51 -7.14 16.21
CA MET A 202 10.36 -6.23 16.39
C MET A 202 10.27 -5.22 15.26
N MET A 203 11.39 -4.70 14.78
CA MET A 203 11.45 -3.86 13.59
C MET A 203 10.93 -4.62 12.36
N GLY A 204 11.30 -5.90 12.19
CA GLY A 204 10.78 -6.78 11.15
C GLY A 204 9.26 -6.97 11.24
N VAL A 205 8.72 -7.20 12.44
CA VAL A 205 7.27 -7.29 12.67
C VAL A 205 6.57 -6.01 12.21
N VAL A 206 7.06 -4.83 12.66
CA VAL A 206 6.49 -3.53 12.30
C VAL A 206 6.60 -3.28 10.79
N ALA A 207 7.75 -3.62 10.18
CA ALA A 207 7.96 -3.45 8.75
C ALA A 207 7.01 -4.32 7.91
N VAL A 208 6.83 -5.60 8.26
CA VAL A 208 5.89 -6.50 7.55
C VAL A 208 4.43 -6.04 7.73
N PHE A 209 4.03 -5.60 8.93
CA PHE A 209 2.74 -4.98 9.10
C PHE A 209 2.60 -3.71 8.25
N GLY A 210 3.59 -2.81 8.31
CA GLY A 210 3.59 -1.55 7.57
C GLY A 210 3.53 -1.75 6.07
N SER A 211 4.15 -2.82 5.55
CA SER A 211 4.18 -3.12 4.12
C SER A 211 2.89 -3.73 3.58
N LEU A 212 2.09 -4.37 4.42
CA LEU A 212 0.81 -4.95 4.01
C LEU A 212 -0.38 -4.03 4.31
N LEU A 213 -0.30 -3.29 5.42
CA LEU A 213 -1.37 -2.41 5.90
C LEU A 213 -1.01 -0.94 5.64
N THR A 214 -0.57 -0.63 4.44
CA THR A 214 -0.02 0.68 4.12
C THR A 214 -1.00 1.84 4.38
N PRO A 215 -0.57 2.93 5.02
CA PRO A 215 -1.44 4.05 5.33
C PRO A 215 -1.94 4.81 4.10
N ASP A 216 -1.16 4.79 3.02
CA ASP A 216 -1.50 5.42 1.73
C ASP A 216 -2.71 4.74 1.07
N VAL A 217 -2.80 3.40 1.07
CA VAL A 217 -3.95 2.66 0.54
C VAL A 217 -5.23 3.04 1.30
N ILE A 218 -5.16 3.24 2.62
CA ILE A 218 -6.29 3.66 3.44
C ILE A 218 -6.77 5.05 3.02
N VAL A 219 -5.86 6.01 2.89
CA VAL A 219 -6.18 7.37 2.45
C VAL A 219 -6.68 7.37 1.02
N TRP A 220 -6.03 6.66 0.12
CA TRP A 220 -6.47 6.50 -1.26
C TRP A 220 -7.87 5.92 -1.35
N GLN A 221 -8.17 4.83 -0.63
CA GLN A 221 -9.48 4.17 -0.63
C GLN A 221 -10.59 5.10 -0.17
N THR A 222 -10.35 5.91 0.85
CA THR A 222 -11.35 6.86 1.33
C THR A 222 -11.53 8.03 0.36
N SER A 223 -10.44 8.57 -0.18
CA SER A 223 -10.46 9.81 -0.97
C SER A 223 -10.87 9.59 -2.43
N SER A 224 -10.47 8.48 -3.05
CA SER A 224 -10.83 8.15 -4.44
C SER A 224 -12.28 7.71 -4.61
N ARG A 225 -12.95 7.28 -3.54
CA ARG A 225 -14.34 6.82 -3.58
C ARG A 225 -15.38 7.89 -3.33
N ARG A 226 -14.96 9.14 -3.18
CA ARG A 226 -15.86 10.28 -3.02
C ARG A 226 -16.79 10.42 -4.22
N GLY A 227 -18.10 10.50 -3.95
CA GLY A 227 -19.11 10.75 -4.98
C GLY A 227 -19.45 9.57 -5.90
N LEU A 228 -18.89 8.38 -5.67
CA LEU A 228 -19.26 7.19 -6.42
C LEU A 228 -20.65 6.67 -6.00
N PRO A 229 -21.45 6.11 -6.95
CA PRO A 229 -22.74 5.50 -6.63
C PRO A 229 -22.59 4.31 -5.65
N GLN A 230 -23.45 4.23 -4.64
CA GLN A 230 -23.42 3.18 -3.61
C GLN A 230 -23.59 1.76 -4.17
N GLY A 231 -24.25 1.59 -5.32
CA GLY A 231 -24.46 0.28 -5.96
C GLY A 231 -23.19 -0.40 -6.47
N LEU A 232 -22.11 0.36 -6.72
CA LEU A 232 -20.80 -0.18 -7.11
C LEU A 232 -20.03 -0.79 -5.91
N SER A 233 -20.47 -0.54 -4.68
CA SER A 233 -19.80 -0.96 -3.45
C SER A 233 -19.66 -2.49 -3.30
N GLN A 234 -20.68 -3.27 -3.71
CA GLN A 234 -20.66 -4.73 -3.51
C GLN A 234 -19.76 -5.46 -4.48
N ALA A 235 -19.74 -5.05 -5.76
CA ALA A 235 -18.85 -5.64 -6.76
C ALA A 235 -17.36 -5.43 -6.39
N HIS A 236 -17.01 -4.21 -5.98
CA HIS A 236 -15.66 -3.88 -5.55
C HIS A 236 -15.25 -4.54 -4.22
N ALA A 237 -16.20 -4.85 -3.33
CA ALA A 237 -15.87 -5.57 -2.10
C ALA A 237 -15.40 -7.01 -2.37
N HIS A 238 -16.02 -7.70 -3.31
CA HIS A 238 -15.61 -9.07 -3.69
C HIS A 238 -14.26 -9.10 -4.42
N GLU A 239 -14.01 -8.13 -5.29
CA GLU A 239 -12.71 -7.96 -5.96
C GLU A 239 -11.60 -7.68 -4.94
N SER A 240 -11.87 -6.82 -3.97
CA SER A 240 -10.95 -6.51 -2.87
C SER A 240 -10.60 -7.74 -2.01
N HIS A 241 -11.55 -8.66 -1.76
CA HIS A 241 -11.29 -9.85 -0.96
C HIS A 241 -10.33 -10.82 -1.67
N ALA A 242 -10.56 -11.09 -2.96
CA ALA A 242 -9.67 -11.93 -3.74
C ALA A 242 -8.27 -11.31 -3.85
N GLY A 243 -8.21 -10.00 -4.06
CA GLY A 243 -6.98 -9.23 -4.11
C GLY A 243 -6.17 -9.34 -2.83
N THR A 244 -6.78 -9.07 -1.68
CA THR A 244 -6.13 -9.18 -0.37
C THR A 244 -5.54 -10.57 -0.12
N PHE A 245 -6.29 -11.62 -0.46
CA PHE A 245 -5.80 -12.99 -0.30
C PHE A 245 -4.56 -13.25 -1.17
N VAL A 246 -4.57 -12.80 -2.43
CA VAL A 246 -3.44 -12.96 -3.36
C VAL A 246 -2.24 -12.16 -2.89
N ALA A 247 -2.43 -10.92 -2.43
CA ALA A 247 -1.35 -10.10 -1.89
C ALA A 247 -0.66 -10.77 -0.68
N CYS A 248 -1.45 -11.24 0.29
CA CYS A 248 -0.92 -11.97 1.44
C CYS A 248 -0.24 -13.29 1.04
N LEU A 249 -0.79 -14.02 0.06
CA LEU A 249 -0.19 -15.25 -0.45
C LEU A 249 1.17 -14.99 -1.08
N ILE A 250 1.29 -13.96 -1.93
CA ILE A 250 2.57 -13.58 -2.56
C ILE A 250 3.57 -13.12 -1.50
N SER A 251 3.17 -12.28 -0.54
CA SER A 251 4.05 -11.84 0.56
C SER A 251 4.55 -12.99 1.41
N LEU A 252 3.66 -13.91 1.80
CA LEU A 252 4.05 -15.11 2.54
C LEU A 252 5.02 -15.98 1.72
N SER A 253 4.74 -16.13 0.43
CA SER A 253 5.59 -16.88 -0.48
C SER A 253 6.96 -16.21 -0.69
N ALA A 254 7.02 -14.88 -0.70
CA ALA A 254 8.28 -14.15 -0.76
C ALA A 254 9.14 -14.37 0.51
N ILE A 255 8.51 -14.39 1.70
CA ILE A 255 9.18 -14.76 2.96
C ILE A 255 9.76 -16.17 2.85
N VAL A 256 8.96 -17.13 2.39
CA VAL A 256 9.38 -18.53 2.28
C VAL A 256 10.47 -18.70 1.22
N ALA A 257 10.30 -18.11 0.05
CA ALA A 257 11.28 -18.19 -1.04
C ALA A 257 12.63 -17.59 -0.66
N ALA A 258 12.65 -16.51 0.13
CA ALA A 258 13.87 -15.86 0.56
C ALA A 258 14.54 -16.51 1.79
N SER A 259 13.88 -17.42 2.49
CA SER A 259 14.37 -17.99 3.75
C SER A 259 15.69 -18.76 3.63
N HIS A 260 16.05 -19.21 2.43
CA HIS A 260 17.31 -19.90 2.16
C HIS A 260 18.51 -18.97 2.03
N LEU A 261 18.29 -17.65 1.82
CA LEU A 261 19.37 -16.68 1.58
C LEU A 261 20.21 -16.40 2.84
N LYS A 262 19.62 -16.52 4.04
CA LYS A 262 20.29 -16.40 5.36
C LYS A 262 21.14 -15.15 5.49
N VAL A 263 20.55 -13.98 5.24
CA VAL A 263 21.21 -12.68 5.38
C VAL A 263 21.24 -12.26 6.85
N PRO A 264 22.40 -11.97 7.45
CA PRO A 264 22.49 -11.70 8.90
C PRO A 264 21.89 -10.34 9.31
N ASP A 265 21.89 -9.36 8.42
CA ASP A 265 21.42 -8.00 8.69
C ASP A 265 20.53 -7.52 7.53
N PRO A 266 19.28 -7.06 7.79
CA PRO A 266 18.40 -6.46 6.78
C PRO A 266 19.08 -5.38 5.93
N SER A 267 19.94 -4.56 6.53
CA SER A 267 20.61 -3.44 5.86
C SER A 267 21.73 -3.85 4.90
N SER A 268 22.21 -5.09 4.99
CA SER A 268 23.23 -5.64 4.08
C SER A 268 22.66 -6.19 2.78
N MET A 269 21.34 -6.29 2.67
CA MET A 269 20.68 -6.83 1.50
C MET A 269 20.70 -5.84 0.33
N SER A 270 20.89 -6.35 -0.88
CA SER A 270 20.83 -5.58 -2.13
C SER A 270 19.66 -6.04 -3.01
N THR A 271 19.26 -5.23 -3.98
CA THR A 271 18.23 -5.63 -4.97
C THR A 271 18.63 -6.90 -5.73
N ARG A 272 19.94 -7.07 -5.99
CA ARG A 272 20.48 -8.29 -6.61
C ARG A 272 20.28 -9.50 -5.69
N THR A 273 20.66 -9.39 -4.40
CA THR A 273 20.44 -10.47 -3.42
C THR A 273 18.95 -10.79 -3.27
N ALA A 274 18.08 -9.76 -3.31
CA ALA A 274 16.64 -9.99 -3.27
C ALA A 274 16.13 -10.79 -4.48
N SER A 275 16.70 -10.56 -5.66
CA SER A 275 16.34 -11.34 -6.86
C SER A 275 16.71 -12.82 -6.76
N GLU A 276 17.69 -13.17 -5.92
CA GLU A 276 18.11 -14.56 -5.66
C GLU A 276 17.02 -15.39 -4.92
N ALA A 277 16.03 -14.75 -4.32
CA ALA A 277 14.84 -15.44 -3.81
C ALA A 277 14.11 -16.25 -4.91
N LEU A 278 14.30 -15.87 -6.19
CA LEU A 278 13.79 -16.58 -7.36
C LEU A 278 14.87 -17.42 -8.07
N SER A 279 15.98 -17.76 -7.39
CA SER A 279 17.08 -18.56 -7.94
C SER A 279 16.66 -19.95 -8.43
N SER A 280 15.56 -20.49 -7.92
CA SER A 280 14.95 -21.74 -8.40
C SER A 280 14.60 -21.72 -9.89
N PHE A 281 14.45 -20.55 -10.50
CA PHE A 281 14.23 -20.35 -11.94
C PHE A 281 15.54 -20.14 -12.73
N GLY A 282 16.71 -20.30 -12.10
CA GLY A 282 17.99 -20.10 -12.75
C GLY A 282 18.15 -18.70 -13.35
N THR A 283 18.54 -18.62 -14.61
CA THR A 283 18.75 -17.34 -15.32
C THR A 283 17.49 -16.50 -15.51
N LEU A 284 16.30 -17.11 -15.42
CA LEU A 284 15.03 -16.38 -15.49
C LEU A 284 14.66 -15.68 -14.16
N GLY A 285 15.27 -16.05 -13.04
CA GLY A 285 14.98 -15.48 -11.72
C GLY A 285 15.06 -13.95 -11.69
N PRO A 286 16.20 -13.34 -12.09
CA PRO A 286 16.33 -11.88 -12.14
C PRO A 286 15.33 -11.21 -13.09
N ILE A 287 14.99 -11.84 -14.23
CA ILE A 287 14.00 -11.33 -15.18
C ILE A 287 12.60 -11.30 -14.55
N LEU A 288 12.18 -12.41 -13.95
CA LEU A 288 10.89 -12.50 -13.28
C LEU A 288 10.77 -11.49 -12.12
N PHE A 289 11.84 -11.37 -11.33
CA PHE A 289 11.93 -10.36 -10.27
C PHE A 289 11.76 -8.95 -10.85
N SER A 290 12.55 -8.59 -11.86
CA SER A 290 12.55 -7.25 -12.44
C SER A 290 11.21 -6.88 -13.08
N VAL A 291 10.60 -7.79 -13.84
CA VAL A 291 9.27 -7.57 -14.45
C VAL A 291 8.19 -7.42 -13.39
N GLY A 292 8.24 -8.23 -12.32
CA GLY A 292 7.31 -8.14 -11.19
C GLY A 292 7.42 -6.80 -10.45
N ILE A 293 8.64 -6.39 -10.08
CA ILE A 293 8.91 -5.11 -9.41
C ILE A 293 8.54 -3.90 -10.30
N PHE A 294 8.86 -3.97 -11.59
CA PHE A 294 8.47 -2.93 -12.56
C PHE A 294 6.95 -2.79 -12.67
N GLY A 295 6.24 -3.92 -12.85
CA GLY A 295 4.79 -3.92 -12.96
C GLY A 295 4.10 -3.39 -11.70
N SER A 296 4.51 -3.89 -10.52
CA SER A 296 3.95 -3.43 -9.24
C SER A 296 4.24 -1.95 -8.97
N GLY A 297 5.46 -1.49 -9.25
CA GLY A 297 5.84 -0.09 -9.04
C GLY A 297 5.07 0.89 -9.91
N LEU A 298 4.84 0.58 -11.20
CA LEU A 298 4.06 1.44 -12.09
C LEU A 298 2.58 1.58 -11.67
N ILE A 299 2.05 0.62 -10.91
CA ILE A 299 0.69 0.69 -10.37
C ILE A 299 0.67 1.38 -9.01
N ALA A 300 1.60 1.03 -8.13
CA ALA A 300 1.63 1.52 -6.76
C ALA A 300 2.08 2.99 -6.66
N LEU A 301 3.09 3.41 -7.43
CA LEU A 301 3.62 4.77 -7.37
C LEU A 301 2.57 5.87 -7.60
N PRO A 302 1.64 5.77 -8.58
CA PRO A 302 0.54 6.74 -8.70
C PRO A 302 -0.37 6.79 -7.47
N ILE A 303 -0.61 5.67 -6.80
CA ILE A 303 -1.41 5.59 -5.56
C ILE A 303 -0.69 6.32 -4.42
N LEU A 304 0.61 6.06 -4.25
CA LEU A 304 1.46 6.70 -3.25
C LEU A 304 1.51 8.22 -3.43
N VAL A 305 1.81 8.68 -4.65
CA VAL A 305 1.85 10.11 -4.98
C VAL A 305 0.48 10.75 -4.77
N GLY A 306 -0.58 10.10 -5.24
CA GLY A 306 -1.96 10.58 -5.07
C GLY A 306 -2.36 10.66 -3.58
N SER A 307 -2.03 9.64 -2.79
CA SER A 307 -2.32 9.60 -1.35
C SER A 307 -1.57 10.70 -0.58
N LEU A 308 -0.30 10.95 -0.91
CA LEU A 308 0.46 12.07 -0.36
C LEU A 308 -0.25 13.41 -0.67
N CYS A 309 -0.62 13.61 -1.94
CA CYS A 309 -1.30 14.83 -2.36
C CYS A 309 -2.68 15.00 -1.71
N PHE A 310 -3.45 13.91 -1.55
CA PHE A 310 -4.71 13.93 -0.79
C PHE A 310 -4.47 14.30 0.67
N SER A 311 -3.46 13.72 1.31
CA SER A 311 -3.16 14.00 2.72
C SER A 311 -2.89 15.49 2.97
N ILE A 312 -2.14 16.15 2.09
CA ILE A 312 -1.88 17.58 2.18
C ILE A 312 -3.14 18.40 1.86
N THR A 313 -3.74 18.15 0.70
CA THR A 313 -4.86 18.98 0.22
C THR A 313 -6.09 18.87 1.11
N GLU A 314 -6.38 17.69 1.68
CA GLU A 314 -7.45 17.49 2.65
C GLU A 314 -7.15 18.16 3.99
N ALA A 315 -5.89 18.09 4.47
CA ALA A 315 -5.47 18.78 5.67
C ALA A 315 -5.61 20.30 5.56
N PHE A 316 -5.43 20.87 4.37
CA PHE A 316 -5.56 22.29 4.11
C PHE A 316 -6.92 22.70 3.50
N GLN A 317 -7.82 21.74 3.24
CA GLN A 317 -9.14 21.96 2.59
C GLN A 317 -9.01 22.57 1.18
N TRP A 318 -7.99 22.19 0.44
CA TRP A 318 -7.84 22.56 -0.97
C TRP A 318 -8.64 21.60 -1.86
N LYS A 319 -9.01 22.08 -3.05
CA LYS A 319 -9.61 21.19 -4.07
C LYS A 319 -8.63 20.08 -4.44
N SER A 320 -9.11 18.84 -4.43
CA SER A 320 -8.28 17.65 -4.69
C SER A 320 -9.05 16.59 -5.45
N GLY A 321 -8.37 15.87 -6.32
CA GLY A 321 -8.90 14.73 -7.06
C GLY A 321 -8.43 14.70 -8.50
N LEU A 322 -8.22 13.49 -9.04
CA LEU A 322 -7.82 13.27 -10.43
C LEU A 322 -8.96 13.49 -11.43
N SER A 323 -10.21 13.70 -10.96
CA SER A 323 -11.36 14.05 -11.80
C SER A 323 -11.42 15.53 -12.18
N TYR A 324 -10.67 16.38 -11.49
CA TYR A 324 -10.55 17.78 -11.82
C TYR A 324 -9.44 18.00 -12.86
N VAL A 325 -9.63 18.99 -13.72
CA VAL A 325 -8.55 19.44 -14.62
C VAL A 325 -7.48 20.24 -13.85
N PRO A 326 -6.21 20.28 -14.32
CA PRO A 326 -5.11 20.86 -13.57
C PRO A 326 -5.32 22.31 -13.09
N TRP A 327 -6.02 23.13 -13.86
CA TRP A 327 -6.31 24.54 -13.46
C TRP A 327 -7.39 24.67 -12.38
N GLU A 328 -8.27 23.68 -12.20
CA GLU A 328 -9.29 23.69 -11.13
C GLU A 328 -8.74 23.22 -9.78
N ALA A 329 -7.83 22.24 -9.80
CA ALA A 329 -7.17 21.69 -8.62
C ALA A 329 -5.66 21.99 -8.64
N ARG A 330 -5.27 23.23 -8.91
CA ARG A 330 -3.88 23.65 -9.13
C ARG A 330 -2.91 23.17 -8.05
N HIS A 331 -3.28 23.30 -6.77
CA HIS A 331 -2.41 22.88 -5.66
C HIS A 331 -2.17 21.35 -5.69
N PHE A 332 -3.18 20.56 -6.02
CA PHE A 332 -3.07 19.12 -6.12
C PHE A 332 -2.07 18.70 -7.22
N TYR A 333 -2.18 19.29 -8.39
CA TYR A 333 -1.29 18.97 -9.52
C TYR A 333 0.13 19.51 -9.38
N VAL A 334 0.29 20.67 -8.71
CA VAL A 334 1.63 21.19 -8.34
C VAL A 334 2.30 20.26 -7.33
N LEU A 335 1.54 19.73 -6.34
CA LEU A 335 2.07 18.77 -5.39
C LEU A 335 2.47 17.46 -6.06
N ILE A 336 1.70 16.93 -7.01
CA ILE A 336 2.10 15.75 -7.81
C ILE A 336 3.46 15.99 -8.46
N SER A 337 3.61 17.10 -9.19
CA SER A 337 4.84 17.42 -9.89
C SER A 337 6.01 17.61 -8.94
N ALA A 338 5.81 18.33 -7.84
CA ALA A 338 6.84 18.56 -6.82
C ALA A 338 7.28 17.24 -6.17
N THR A 339 6.33 16.38 -5.80
CA THR A 339 6.60 15.08 -5.17
C THR A 339 7.46 14.19 -6.06
N VAL A 340 7.06 14.00 -7.32
CA VAL A 340 7.82 13.16 -8.26
C VAL A 340 9.19 13.76 -8.53
N PHE A 341 9.28 15.07 -8.74
CA PHE A 341 10.55 15.74 -9.00
C PHE A 341 11.52 15.63 -7.81
N ILE A 342 11.03 15.87 -6.58
CA ILE A 342 11.84 15.76 -5.36
C ILE A 342 12.31 14.32 -5.17
N ALA A 343 11.44 13.32 -5.39
CA ALA A 343 11.80 11.92 -5.24
C ALA A 343 12.92 11.53 -6.22
N VAL A 344 12.76 11.83 -7.50
CA VAL A 344 13.80 11.56 -8.52
C VAL A 344 15.09 12.30 -8.17
N PHE A 345 15.02 13.56 -7.72
CA PHE A 345 16.21 14.34 -7.37
C PHE A 345 16.97 13.74 -6.18
N ILE A 346 16.28 13.28 -5.13
CA ILE A 346 16.91 12.63 -3.97
C ILE A 346 17.61 11.34 -4.40
N ASP A 347 17.05 10.59 -5.34
CA ASP A 347 17.64 9.36 -5.84
C ASP A 347 18.97 9.60 -6.60
N PHE A 348 19.15 10.76 -7.22
CA PHE A 348 20.44 11.14 -7.80
C PHE A 348 21.58 11.24 -6.77
N ILE A 349 21.27 11.47 -5.49
CA ILE A 349 22.27 11.55 -4.42
C ILE A 349 22.80 10.17 -4.03
N GLY A 350 22.16 9.09 -4.48
CA GLY A 350 22.65 7.73 -4.31
C GLY A 350 22.28 7.09 -2.98
N VAL A 351 20.99 6.98 -2.69
CA VAL A 351 20.48 6.29 -1.48
C VAL A 351 20.51 4.77 -1.64
N ASN A 352 20.67 4.06 -0.52
CA ASN A 352 20.56 2.60 -0.49
C ASN A 352 19.08 2.19 -0.54
N THR A 353 18.69 1.54 -1.63
CA THR A 353 17.31 1.15 -1.95
C THR A 353 16.64 0.36 -0.83
N ILE A 354 17.24 -0.77 -0.46
CA ILE A 354 16.65 -1.70 0.52
C ILE A 354 16.52 -1.02 1.90
N LYS A 355 17.54 -0.24 2.28
CA LYS A 355 17.51 0.47 3.55
C LYS A 355 16.39 1.51 3.61
N VAL A 356 16.21 2.29 2.55
CA VAL A 356 15.13 3.29 2.49
C VAL A 356 13.76 2.61 2.51
N LEU A 357 13.57 1.57 1.68
CA LEU A 357 12.33 0.82 1.64
C LEU A 357 11.98 0.18 2.99
N TYR A 358 12.93 -0.53 3.58
CA TYR A 358 12.68 -1.20 4.86
C TYR A 358 12.32 -0.21 5.98
N TRP A 359 13.07 0.91 6.08
CA TRP A 359 12.78 1.96 7.07
C TRP A 359 11.47 2.69 6.80
N SER A 360 11.11 2.92 5.52
CA SER A 360 9.82 3.53 5.18
C SER A 360 8.66 2.65 5.63
N GLN A 361 8.78 1.31 5.54
CA GLN A 361 7.76 0.39 6.02
C GLN A 361 7.67 0.35 7.56
N VAL A 362 8.80 0.45 8.27
CA VAL A 362 8.79 0.62 9.73
C VAL A 362 8.04 1.92 10.11
N MET A 363 8.36 3.03 9.45
CA MET A 363 7.68 4.30 9.68
C MET A 363 6.18 4.23 9.31
N ALA A 364 5.83 3.54 8.22
CA ALA A 364 4.45 3.29 7.82
C ALA A 364 3.69 2.58 8.94
N GLY A 365 4.30 1.52 9.49
CA GLY A 365 3.74 0.80 10.63
C GLY A 365 3.46 1.67 11.85
N VAL A 366 4.36 2.58 12.19
CA VAL A 366 4.17 3.54 13.30
C VAL A 366 3.02 4.51 13.03
N VAL A 367 2.94 5.05 11.81
CA VAL A 367 1.87 6.01 11.41
C VAL A 367 0.50 5.34 11.33
N LEU A 368 0.44 4.03 11.09
CA LEU A 368 -0.82 3.28 11.09
C LEU A 368 -1.53 3.30 12.45
N VAL A 369 -0.80 3.36 13.57
CA VAL A 369 -1.41 3.35 14.92
C VAL A 369 -2.45 4.45 15.08
N PRO A 370 -2.15 5.75 14.91
CA PRO A 370 -3.14 6.80 14.98
C PRO A 370 -4.21 6.70 13.87
N ILE A 371 -3.87 6.21 12.68
CA ILE A 371 -4.83 6.04 11.58
C ILE A 371 -5.89 5.01 11.96
N PHE A 372 -5.51 3.86 12.52
CA PHE A 372 -6.47 2.85 13.00
C PHE A 372 -7.36 3.38 14.12
N ALA A 373 -6.79 4.17 15.03
CA ALA A 373 -7.60 4.82 16.06
C ALA A 373 -8.69 5.72 15.44
N PHE A 374 -8.36 6.53 14.43
CA PHE A 374 -9.35 7.38 13.76
C PHE A 374 -10.34 6.60 12.90
N ILE A 375 -9.92 5.51 12.24
CA ILE A 375 -10.84 4.62 11.51
C ILE A 375 -11.86 3.99 12.46
N LEU A 376 -11.42 3.54 13.64
CA LEU A 376 -12.31 3.00 14.68
C LEU A 376 -13.27 4.07 15.22
N LEU A 377 -12.76 5.27 15.53
CA LEU A 377 -13.56 6.37 16.05
C LEU A 377 -14.59 6.85 15.03
N LEU A 378 -14.17 7.10 13.78
CA LEU A 378 -15.07 7.57 12.72
C LEU A 378 -16.05 6.49 12.28
N GLY A 379 -15.57 5.25 12.07
CA GLY A 379 -16.40 4.13 11.62
C GLY A 379 -17.49 3.72 12.64
N ASN A 380 -17.33 4.03 13.92
CA ASN A 380 -18.34 3.80 14.96
C ASN A 380 -19.20 5.02 15.29
N ASN A 381 -18.91 6.18 14.68
CA ASN A 381 -19.62 7.42 14.96
C ASN A 381 -20.92 7.50 14.14
N ARG A 382 -22.07 7.29 14.80
CA ARG A 382 -23.40 7.39 14.19
C ARG A 382 -23.77 8.76 13.64
N LYS A 383 -23.06 9.83 14.01
CA LYS A 383 -23.26 11.17 13.45
C LYS A 383 -22.55 11.34 12.09
N VAL A 384 -21.57 10.50 11.83
CA VAL A 384 -20.74 10.53 10.61
C VAL A 384 -21.18 9.44 9.63
N MET A 385 -21.43 8.24 10.17
CA MET A 385 -21.70 7.04 9.38
C MET A 385 -23.19 6.66 9.44
N GLN A 386 -23.75 6.32 8.27
CA GLN A 386 -25.09 5.73 8.18
C GLN A 386 -25.11 4.30 8.75
N THR A 387 -24.06 3.52 8.44
CA THR A 387 -23.83 2.18 8.97
C THR A 387 -22.50 2.14 9.69
N THR A 388 -22.52 1.83 10.98
CA THR A 388 -21.32 1.70 11.82
C THR A 388 -20.59 0.38 11.57
N ASN A 389 -19.38 0.28 12.11
CA ASN A 389 -18.56 -0.93 12.03
C ASN A 389 -19.28 -2.13 12.68
N SER A 390 -19.15 -3.30 12.08
CA SER A 390 -19.56 -4.56 12.69
C SER A 390 -18.62 -4.93 13.85
N ARG A 391 -19.07 -5.88 14.72
CA ARG A 391 -18.23 -6.38 15.80
C ARG A 391 -16.94 -7.00 15.30
N TRP A 392 -16.98 -7.74 14.20
CA TRP A 392 -15.80 -8.36 13.59
C TRP A 392 -14.82 -7.34 13.05
N GLU A 393 -15.29 -6.31 12.36
CA GLU A 393 -14.45 -5.21 11.87
C GLU A 393 -13.75 -4.51 13.04
N ASN A 394 -14.46 -4.22 14.13
CA ASN A 394 -13.86 -3.58 15.30
C ASN A 394 -12.82 -4.49 15.99
N ILE A 395 -13.08 -5.80 16.10
CA ILE A 395 -12.15 -6.76 16.70
C ILE A 395 -10.84 -6.76 15.91
N TRP A 396 -10.89 -6.96 14.59
CA TRP A 396 -9.67 -7.05 13.78
C TRP A 396 -8.90 -5.74 13.70
N LEU A 397 -9.60 -4.61 13.57
CA LEU A 397 -8.96 -3.29 13.61
C LEU A 397 -8.32 -3.00 14.97
N SER A 398 -8.96 -3.41 16.07
CA SER A 398 -8.38 -3.24 17.41
C SER A 398 -7.19 -4.15 17.65
N ILE A 399 -7.22 -5.42 17.20
CA ILE A 399 -6.09 -6.34 17.28
C ILE A 399 -4.90 -5.75 16.52
N ALA A 400 -5.12 -5.25 15.30
CA ALA A 400 -4.06 -4.63 14.51
C ALA A 400 -3.50 -3.38 15.21
N ALA A 401 -4.35 -2.48 15.68
CA ALA A 401 -3.93 -1.26 16.37
C ALA A 401 -3.08 -1.59 17.61
N VAL A 402 -3.50 -2.58 18.42
CA VAL A 402 -2.78 -3.00 19.64
C VAL A 402 -1.46 -3.69 19.26
N ALA A 403 -1.46 -4.60 18.28
CA ALA A 403 -0.24 -5.28 17.84
C ALA A 403 0.81 -4.28 17.31
N MET A 404 0.37 -3.31 16.48
CA MET A 404 1.23 -2.26 15.95
C MET A 404 1.76 -1.33 17.04
N LEU A 405 0.89 -0.90 17.96
CA LEU A 405 1.29 -0.06 19.08
C LEU A 405 2.34 -0.77 19.96
N PHE A 406 2.08 -2.02 20.31
CA PHE A 406 2.98 -2.80 21.15
C PHE A 406 4.34 -3.02 20.47
N SER A 407 4.35 -3.46 19.22
CA SER A 407 5.58 -3.66 18.45
C SER A 407 6.36 -2.35 18.25
N SER A 408 5.66 -1.23 17.98
CA SER A 408 6.29 0.08 17.86
C SER A 408 6.88 0.57 19.19
N LEU A 409 6.19 0.36 20.31
CA LEU A 409 6.69 0.72 21.65
C LEU A 409 7.94 -0.08 22.01
N ILE A 410 7.96 -1.39 21.75
CA ILE A 410 9.15 -2.22 21.98
C ILE A 410 10.30 -1.75 21.10
N PHE A 411 10.05 -1.50 19.81
CA PHE A 411 11.04 -0.97 18.89
C PHE A 411 11.66 0.34 19.41
N PHE A 412 10.84 1.31 19.80
CA PHE A 412 11.35 2.57 20.34
C PHE A 412 12.08 2.40 21.68
N ALA A 413 11.56 1.57 22.58
CA ALA A 413 12.20 1.30 23.85
C ALA A 413 13.58 0.67 23.64
N THR A 414 13.69 -0.34 22.77
CA THR A 414 14.97 -0.99 22.48
C THR A 414 15.97 -0.09 21.74
N THR A 415 15.48 0.88 20.95
CA THR A 415 16.34 1.83 20.24
C THR A 415 16.83 2.98 21.13
N LEU A 416 16.04 3.41 22.12
CA LEU A 416 16.40 4.52 23.02
C LEU A 416 17.28 4.08 24.21
N PHE A 417 17.25 2.80 24.57
CA PHE A 417 18.01 2.26 25.70
C PHE A 417 19.25 1.45 25.27
N GLN A 418 19.61 1.45 23.99
CA GLN A 418 20.92 1.01 23.46
C GLN A 418 21.82 2.23 23.18
#